data_78ae2889c26eb780c224212f3c122988
#
_entry.id   78ae2889c26eb780c224212f3c122988
#
_cell.length_a   1.000
_cell.length_b   1.000
_cell.length_c   1.000
_cell.angle_alpha   90.00
_cell.angle_beta   90.00
_cell.angle_gamma   90.00
#
_symmetry.space_group_name_H-M   'P 1'
#
loop_
_entity.id
_entity.type
_entity.pdbx_description
1 polymer ?
#
loop_
_entity_poly.entity_id
_entity_poly.type
_entity_poly.pdbx_seq_one_letter_code
_entity_poly.pdbx_strand_id
1 'polypeptide(L)'
;MPFGGACQLTPQNAMVAKLPVDGETNTCSGMAWGYNPYLMSANQYVGARMAVVESVTKLVASGFRYEDAYLTFQEYFERLGTSPERWGKPLAALLGALDAQIGLGIASIGGKDSMSGSFEQLDVPPTLVSFATAIGKAGRVVSTEFKKPESTVVLIRPILDPVTGCPNFFSLKANYKKVEQMMEDGMVAAASSVGYGGLAEALFKMGLGNRIGFKMMNNMTTHDMFKPMYGSIVLEMVSDAPAGELLGETTADYTFECCGDKLDMAQLQEIWESKLEPV
;
A
#
# COMPACT_ATOMS: atom_id res chain seq x y z
N MET A 1 -12.02 11.07 -4.00
CA MET A 1 -12.13 10.00 -3.01
C MET A 1 -12.00 10.65 -1.63
N PRO A 2 -12.93 10.48 -0.70
CA PRO A 2 -12.81 11.09 0.62
C PRO A 2 -11.68 10.42 1.40
N PHE A 3 -10.94 11.21 2.17
CA PHE A 3 -10.02 10.70 3.17
C PHE A 3 -10.81 10.15 4.36
N GLY A 4 -10.22 9.19 5.08
CA GLY A 4 -10.90 8.51 6.19
C GLY A 4 -10.82 9.24 7.53
N GLY A 5 -11.71 8.82 8.45
CA GLY A 5 -11.83 9.35 9.79
C GLY A 5 -12.71 10.60 9.91
N ALA A 6 -13.02 10.99 11.13
CA ALA A 6 -13.86 12.16 11.43
C ALA A 6 -13.25 13.48 10.93
N CYS A 7 -11.92 13.56 10.90
CA CYS A 7 -11.18 14.71 10.38
C CYS A 7 -10.93 14.61 8.86
N GLN A 8 -11.25 13.50 8.20
CA GLN A 8 -11.04 13.26 6.77
C GLN A 8 -9.59 13.51 6.32
N LEU A 9 -8.61 13.03 7.08
CA LEU A 9 -7.18 13.27 6.83
C LEU A 9 -6.40 12.00 6.47
N THR A 10 -6.89 10.79 6.82
CA THR A 10 -6.17 9.56 6.49
C THR A 10 -6.37 9.15 5.04
N PRO A 11 -5.31 9.10 4.20
CA PRO A 11 -5.40 8.58 2.85
C PRO A 11 -5.85 7.11 2.86
N GLN A 12 -6.80 6.74 1.99
CA GLN A 12 -7.27 5.37 1.90
C GLN A 12 -6.42 4.54 0.94
N ASN A 13 -6.24 3.25 1.25
CA ASN A 13 -5.48 2.32 0.39
C ASN A 13 -6.13 2.11 -0.98
N ALA A 14 -7.46 2.08 -1.03
CA ALA A 14 -8.21 1.82 -2.26
C ALA A 14 -9.42 2.75 -2.39
N MET A 15 -9.85 2.96 -3.62
CA MET A 15 -11.17 3.50 -3.93
C MET A 15 -12.16 2.35 -3.92
N VAL A 16 -13.21 2.45 -3.11
CA VAL A 16 -14.27 1.44 -3.02
C VAL A 16 -15.62 2.09 -3.30
N ALA A 17 -16.40 1.49 -4.20
CA ALA A 17 -17.74 1.96 -4.54
C ALA A 17 -18.72 0.80 -4.68
N LYS A 18 -19.93 0.93 -4.12
CA LYS A 18 -21.02 0.01 -4.41
C LYS A 18 -21.36 0.04 -5.89
N LEU A 19 -21.69 -1.11 -6.48
CA LEU A 19 -22.10 -1.15 -7.86
C LEU A 19 -23.46 -0.45 -8.03
N PRO A 20 -23.64 0.38 -9.08
CA PRO A 20 -24.91 1.01 -9.37
C PRO A 20 -25.91 -0.04 -9.85
N VAL A 21 -27.03 -0.15 -9.15
CA VAL A 21 -28.14 -1.06 -9.47
C VAL A 21 -29.46 -0.37 -9.16
N ASP A 22 -30.56 -0.86 -9.73
CA ASP A 22 -31.91 -0.46 -9.28
C ASP A 22 -32.15 -1.06 -7.89
N GLY A 23 -32.29 -0.20 -6.86
CA GLY A 23 -32.41 -0.57 -5.45
C GLY A 23 -31.09 -0.60 -4.69
N GLU A 24 -30.92 -1.53 -3.75
CA GLU A 24 -29.75 -1.65 -2.90
C GLU A 24 -28.87 -2.85 -3.23
N THR A 25 -27.56 -2.70 -3.06
CA THR A 25 -26.59 -3.79 -3.20
C THR A 25 -25.56 -3.77 -2.09
N ASN A 26 -25.09 -4.96 -1.72
CA ASN A 26 -23.91 -5.15 -0.88
C ASN A 26 -22.65 -5.48 -1.72
N THR A 27 -22.78 -5.51 -3.05
CA THR A 27 -21.62 -5.74 -3.93
C THR A 27 -20.93 -4.42 -4.23
N CYS A 28 -19.63 -4.41 -4.13
CA CYS A 28 -18.78 -3.25 -4.41
C CYS A 28 -17.61 -3.63 -5.30
N SER A 29 -17.05 -2.65 -5.99
CA SER A 29 -15.74 -2.74 -6.64
C SER A 29 -14.71 -2.01 -5.81
N GLY A 30 -13.50 -2.56 -5.73
CA GLY A 30 -12.33 -1.90 -5.17
C GLY A 30 -11.26 -1.71 -6.23
N MET A 31 -10.55 -0.58 -6.19
CA MET A 31 -9.39 -0.34 -7.02
C MET A 31 -8.29 0.33 -6.20
N ALA A 32 -7.09 -0.24 -6.28
CA ALA A 32 -5.89 0.28 -5.67
C ALA A 32 -4.78 0.43 -6.71
N TRP A 33 -3.77 1.24 -6.41
CA TRP A 33 -2.64 1.47 -7.30
C TRP A 33 -1.31 1.32 -6.56
N GLY A 34 -0.26 1.02 -7.32
CA GLY A 34 1.12 0.95 -6.85
C GLY A 34 2.07 1.57 -7.86
N TYR A 35 3.01 2.36 -7.37
CA TYR A 35 4.06 2.99 -8.15
C TYR A 35 5.08 3.68 -7.25
N ASN A 36 6.36 3.51 -7.57
CA ASN A 36 7.43 4.24 -6.92
C ASN A 36 8.43 4.77 -7.97
N PRO A 37 8.51 6.10 -8.18
CA PRO A 37 9.39 6.70 -9.19
C PRO A 37 10.87 6.46 -8.92
N TYR A 38 11.28 6.39 -7.66
CA TYR A 38 12.69 6.15 -7.29
C TYR A 38 13.12 4.72 -7.60
N LEU A 39 12.29 3.73 -7.26
CA LEU A 39 12.55 2.33 -7.63
C LEU A 39 12.54 2.13 -9.14
N MET A 40 11.54 2.71 -9.83
CA MET A 40 11.45 2.61 -11.28
C MET A 40 12.66 3.23 -11.98
N SER A 41 13.16 4.36 -11.49
CA SER A 41 14.37 5.00 -12.06
C SER A 41 15.63 4.20 -11.78
N ALA A 42 15.73 3.58 -10.60
CA ALA A 42 16.90 2.78 -10.22
C ALA A 42 16.93 1.40 -10.90
N ASN A 43 15.77 0.73 -11.00
CA ASN A 43 15.67 -0.61 -11.61
C ASN A 43 14.21 -0.85 -12.05
N GLN A 44 13.95 -0.82 -13.36
CA GLN A 44 12.63 -0.93 -13.94
C GLN A 44 11.96 -2.28 -13.63
N TYR A 45 12.73 -3.37 -13.61
CA TYR A 45 12.23 -4.69 -13.27
C TYR A 45 11.72 -4.76 -11.83
N VAL A 46 12.55 -4.33 -10.87
CA VAL A 46 12.19 -4.33 -9.44
C VAL A 46 11.07 -3.33 -9.18
N GLY A 47 11.14 -2.14 -9.78
CA GLY A 47 10.12 -1.09 -9.61
C GLY A 47 8.74 -1.55 -10.07
N ALA A 48 8.64 -2.16 -11.25
CA ALA A 48 7.38 -2.68 -11.77
C ALA A 48 6.85 -3.88 -10.96
N ARG A 49 7.75 -4.80 -10.55
CA ARG A 49 7.40 -5.90 -9.65
C ARG A 49 6.81 -5.39 -8.33
N MET A 50 7.43 -4.36 -7.73
CA MET A 50 6.93 -3.76 -6.48
C MET A 50 5.65 -2.95 -6.68
N ALA A 51 5.46 -2.32 -7.84
CA ALA A 51 4.19 -1.64 -8.17
C ALA A 51 3.01 -2.63 -8.17
N VAL A 52 3.18 -3.83 -8.72
CA VAL A 52 2.16 -4.90 -8.66
C VAL A 52 1.94 -5.36 -7.21
N VAL A 53 3.01 -5.66 -6.46
CA VAL A 53 2.90 -6.06 -5.06
C VAL A 53 2.17 -5.00 -4.24
N GLU A 54 2.50 -3.72 -4.43
CA GLU A 54 1.88 -2.61 -3.69
C GLU A 54 0.38 -2.49 -3.99
N SER A 55 -0.02 -2.48 -5.28
CA SER A 55 -1.43 -2.36 -5.66
C SER A 55 -2.28 -3.50 -5.09
N VAL A 56 -1.78 -4.74 -5.14
CA VAL A 56 -2.47 -5.91 -4.58
C VAL A 56 -2.51 -5.87 -3.06
N THR A 57 -1.40 -5.48 -2.39
CA THR A 57 -1.37 -5.34 -0.92
C THR A 57 -2.39 -4.32 -0.43
N LYS A 58 -2.49 -3.17 -1.09
CA LYS A 58 -3.49 -2.13 -0.78
C LYS A 58 -4.93 -2.64 -0.96
N LEU A 59 -5.17 -3.44 -2.00
CA LEU A 59 -6.47 -4.04 -2.25
C LEU A 59 -6.86 -5.03 -1.14
N VAL A 60 -5.93 -5.91 -0.73
CA VAL A 60 -6.11 -6.84 0.40
C VAL A 60 -6.33 -6.08 1.71
N ALA A 61 -5.51 -5.06 1.98
CA ALA A 61 -5.68 -4.20 3.17
C ALA A 61 -7.03 -3.47 3.22
N SER A 62 -7.74 -3.39 2.09
CA SER A 62 -9.09 -2.81 2.01
C SER A 62 -10.23 -3.84 2.12
N GLY A 63 -9.92 -5.14 2.33
CA GLY A 63 -10.91 -6.20 2.52
C GLY A 63 -11.29 -6.99 1.26
N PHE A 64 -10.46 -6.93 0.21
CA PHE A 64 -10.66 -7.70 -1.01
C PHE A 64 -9.73 -8.92 -1.06
N ARG A 65 -10.19 -9.98 -1.74
CA ARG A 65 -9.38 -11.17 -1.94
C ARG A 65 -8.39 -10.95 -3.08
N TYR A 66 -7.11 -11.27 -2.84
CA TYR A 66 -6.09 -11.09 -3.86
C TYR A 66 -6.30 -12.01 -5.08
N GLU A 67 -6.87 -13.22 -4.88
CA GLU A 67 -7.13 -14.19 -5.94
C GLU A 67 -8.20 -13.71 -6.94
N ASP A 68 -9.08 -12.78 -6.51
CA ASP A 68 -10.12 -12.19 -7.34
C ASP A 68 -9.65 -10.90 -8.05
N ALA A 69 -8.37 -10.53 -7.86
CA ALA A 69 -7.82 -9.33 -8.45
C ALA A 69 -7.49 -9.49 -9.93
N TYR A 70 -7.85 -8.47 -10.70
CA TYR A 70 -7.38 -8.25 -12.07
C TYR A 70 -6.49 -7.02 -12.09
N LEU A 71 -5.46 -7.05 -12.95
CA LEU A 71 -4.51 -5.95 -13.07
C LEU A 71 -4.73 -5.19 -14.38
N THR A 72 -4.39 -3.92 -14.37
CA THR A 72 -4.19 -3.11 -15.57
C THR A 72 -2.99 -2.20 -15.35
N PHE A 73 -2.21 -1.97 -16.41
CA PHE A 73 -0.97 -1.19 -16.31
C PHE A 73 -1.06 0.09 -17.12
N GLN A 74 -0.47 1.15 -16.60
CA GLN A 74 -0.26 2.39 -17.28
C GLN A 74 1.25 2.66 -17.35
N GLU A 75 1.80 2.72 -18.57
CA GLU A 75 3.21 2.91 -18.78
C GLU A 75 3.51 4.25 -19.46
N TYR A 76 4.62 4.87 -19.02
CA TYR A 76 5.20 6.05 -19.65
C TYR A 76 6.72 5.91 -19.71
N PHE A 77 7.26 6.07 -20.91
CA PHE A 77 8.70 6.07 -21.14
C PHE A 77 9.08 7.22 -22.09
N GLU A 78 10.34 7.60 -22.06
CA GLU A 78 10.91 8.53 -23.00
C GLU A 78 10.78 8.04 -24.44
N ARG A 79 11.01 8.92 -25.42
CA ARG A 79 11.06 8.54 -26.83
C ARG A 79 12.20 7.56 -27.07
N LEU A 80 11.87 6.34 -27.49
CA LEU A 80 12.82 5.23 -27.58
C LEU A 80 13.81 5.35 -28.73
N GLY A 81 13.36 5.88 -29.87
CA GLY A 81 14.21 5.99 -31.08
C GLY A 81 14.77 4.63 -31.48
N THR A 82 16.08 4.61 -31.77
CA THR A 82 16.84 3.41 -32.17
C THR A 82 17.80 2.92 -31.06
N SER A 83 17.77 3.50 -29.87
CA SER A 83 18.63 3.10 -28.74
C SER A 83 18.15 1.80 -28.10
N PRO A 84 18.97 0.73 -28.12
CA PRO A 84 18.63 -0.53 -27.41
C PRO A 84 18.42 -0.33 -25.92
N GLU A 85 19.18 0.57 -25.28
CA GLU A 85 19.09 0.86 -23.85
C GLU A 85 17.73 1.46 -23.50
N ARG A 86 17.20 2.36 -24.35
CA ARG A 86 15.86 2.95 -24.16
C ARG A 86 14.77 1.90 -24.33
N TRP A 87 14.88 0.99 -25.30
CA TRP A 87 13.97 -0.15 -25.49
C TRP A 87 14.05 -1.17 -24.35
N GLY A 88 15.22 -1.32 -23.73
CA GLY A 88 15.43 -2.20 -22.59
C GLY A 88 14.62 -1.81 -21.34
N LYS A 89 14.32 -0.52 -21.14
CA LYS A 89 13.58 -0.04 -19.97
C LYS A 89 12.12 -0.55 -19.91
N PRO A 90 11.28 -0.33 -20.94
CA PRO A 90 9.92 -0.88 -20.94
C PRO A 90 9.92 -2.41 -20.91
N LEU A 91 10.85 -3.07 -21.62
CA LEU A 91 10.96 -4.53 -21.55
C LEU A 91 11.26 -5.01 -20.13
N ALA A 92 12.20 -4.39 -19.42
CA ALA A 92 12.51 -4.74 -18.03
C ALA A 92 11.31 -4.52 -17.10
N ALA A 93 10.56 -3.42 -17.27
CA ALA A 93 9.36 -3.15 -16.51
C ALA A 93 8.27 -4.21 -16.75
N LEU A 94 8.00 -4.55 -18.00
CA LEU A 94 7.04 -5.61 -18.35
C LEU A 94 7.43 -6.98 -17.78
N LEU A 95 8.72 -7.33 -17.83
CA LEU A 95 9.21 -8.59 -17.25
C LEU A 95 9.07 -8.60 -15.72
N GLY A 96 9.31 -7.48 -15.04
CA GLY A 96 9.08 -7.36 -13.59
C GLY A 96 7.59 -7.50 -13.22
N ALA A 97 6.71 -6.86 -13.98
CA ALA A 97 5.27 -7.00 -13.81
C ALA A 97 4.77 -8.42 -14.12
N LEU A 98 5.34 -9.09 -15.14
CA LEU A 98 5.02 -10.48 -15.48
C LEU A 98 5.46 -11.44 -14.37
N ASP A 99 6.66 -11.27 -13.81
CA ASP A 99 7.15 -12.06 -12.68
C ASP A 99 6.20 -11.98 -11.48
N ALA A 100 5.72 -10.78 -11.16
CA ALA A 100 4.74 -10.60 -10.09
C ALA A 100 3.39 -11.26 -10.40
N GLN A 101 2.90 -11.18 -11.63
CA GLN A 101 1.67 -11.85 -12.06
C GLN A 101 1.76 -13.37 -11.91
N ILE A 102 2.86 -13.95 -12.40
CA ILE A 102 3.13 -15.41 -12.29
C ILE A 102 3.24 -15.80 -10.81
N GLY A 103 4.00 -15.05 -10.03
CA GLY A 103 4.23 -15.32 -8.61
C GLY A 103 2.96 -15.28 -7.77
N LEU A 104 2.08 -14.31 -8.03
CA LEU A 104 0.78 -14.19 -7.35
C LEU A 104 -0.29 -15.11 -7.93
N GLY A 105 -0.18 -15.50 -9.19
CA GLY A 105 -1.20 -16.30 -9.90
C GLY A 105 -2.41 -15.47 -10.34
N ILE A 106 -2.20 -14.19 -10.62
CA ILE A 106 -3.22 -13.24 -11.11
C ILE A 106 -2.79 -12.64 -12.45
N ALA A 107 -3.73 -12.11 -13.21
CA ALA A 107 -3.43 -11.64 -14.57
C ALA A 107 -3.82 -10.17 -14.79
N SER A 108 -3.08 -9.50 -15.67
CA SER A 108 -3.52 -8.24 -16.25
C SER A 108 -4.54 -8.50 -17.36
N ILE A 109 -5.58 -7.65 -17.39
CA ILE A 109 -6.64 -7.68 -18.40
C ILE A 109 -6.37 -6.68 -19.54
N GLY A 110 -5.36 -5.86 -19.40
CA GLY A 110 -4.99 -4.85 -20.39
C GLY A 110 -4.10 -3.77 -19.78
N GLY A 111 -3.97 -2.70 -20.52
CA GLY A 111 -3.18 -1.54 -20.12
C GLY A 111 -3.05 -0.54 -21.25
N LYS A 112 -2.24 0.48 -21.02
CA LYS A 112 -1.92 1.49 -22.00
C LYS A 112 -0.47 1.91 -21.82
N ASP A 113 0.28 1.98 -22.89
CA ASP A 113 1.64 2.45 -22.92
C ASP A 113 1.81 3.73 -23.73
N SER A 114 2.83 4.49 -23.43
CA SER A 114 3.27 5.66 -24.20
C SER A 114 4.79 5.76 -24.18
N MET A 115 5.39 5.78 -25.37
CA MET A 115 6.83 5.86 -25.58
C MET A 115 7.20 7.20 -26.23
N SER A 116 6.56 8.29 -25.82
CA SER A 116 6.74 9.63 -26.39
C SER A 116 7.02 10.71 -25.34
N GLY A 117 7.40 10.31 -24.14
CA GLY A 117 7.62 11.19 -23.00
C GLY A 117 8.96 11.94 -23.05
N SER A 118 9.28 12.58 -24.16
CA SER A 118 10.48 13.43 -24.32
C SER A 118 10.08 14.80 -24.82
N PHE A 119 10.60 15.84 -24.19
CA PHE A 119 10.44 17.23 -24.61
C PHE A 119 11.80 17.93 -24.53
N GLU A 120 12.31 18.34 -25.67
CA GLU A 120 13.70 18.86 -25.82
C GLU A 120 14.72 17.88 -25.21
N GLN A 121 15.42 18.28 -24.14
CA GLN A 121 16.39 17.46 -23.40
C GLN A 121 15.81 16.77 -22.16
N LEU A 122 14.51 16.94 -21.88
CA LEU A 122 13.83 16.33 -20.75
C LEU A 122 13.20 15.01 -21.18
N ASP A 123 13.52 13.94 -20.48
CA ASP A 123 12.88 12.64 -20.62
C ASP A 123 11.99 12.37 -19.39
N VAL A 124 10.79 11.85 -19.60
CA VAL A 124 9.96 11.37 -18.50
C VAL A 124 10.69 10.23 -17.77
N PRO A 125 10.68 10.20 -16.43
CA PRO A 125 11.20 9.05 -15.69
C PRO A 125 10.48 7.76 -16.10
N PRO A 126 11.16 6.61 -16.13
CA PRO A 126 10.54 5.32 -16.38
C PRO A 126 9.33 5.11 -15.45
N THR A 127 8.19 4.78 -16.01
CA THR A 127 6.93 4.67 -15.25
C THR A 127 6.17 3.42 -15.66
N LEU A 128 5.83 2.59 -14.67
CA LEU A 128 4.77 1.58 -14.74
C LEU A 128 3.95 1.70 -13.48
N VAL A 129 2.71 2.16 -13.62
CA VAL A 129 1.71 2.16 -12.55
C VAL A 129 0.88 0.89 -12.68
N SER A 130 0.80 0.11 -11.60
CA SER A 130 -0.09 -1.04 -11.50
C SER A 130 -1.39 -0.62 -10.84
N PHE A 131 -2.52 -0.94 -11.46
CA PHE A 131 -3.83 -0.87 -10.83
C PHE A 131 -4.34 -2.29 -10.59
N ALA A 132 -4.75 -2.58 -9.36
CA ALA A 132 -5.42 -3.83 -8.99
C ALA A 132 -6.90 -3.53 -8.72
N THR A 133 -7.80 -4.29 -9.34
CA THR A 133 -9.24 -4.16 -9.14
C THR A 133 -9.87 -5.50 -8.80
N ALA A 134 -10.87 -5.50 -7.92
CA ALA A 134 -11.65 -6.69 -7.57
C ALA A 134 -13.08 -6.33 -7.21
N ILE A 135 -13.95 -7.35 -7.28
CA ILE A 135 -15.31 -7.27 -6.77
C ILE A 135 -15.36 -7.88 -5.37
N GLY A 136 -16.09 -7.24 -4.47
CA GLY A 136 -16.21 -7.65 -3.08
C GLY A 136 -17.57 -7.35 -2.46
N LYS A 137 -17.61 -7.44 -1.14
CA LYS A 137 -18.79 -7.12 -0.33
C LYS A 137 -18.53 -5.88 0.51
N ALA A 138 -19.40 -4.88 0.42
CA ALA A 138 -19.25 -3.61 1.13
C ALA A 138 -19.14 -3.79 2.66
N GLY A 139 -19.80 -4.79 3.23
CA GLY A 139 -19.72 -5.10 4.66
C GLY A 139 -18.39 -5.71 5.13
N ARG A 140 -17.47 -6.05 4.20
CA ARG A 140 -16.12 -6.55 4.50
C ARG A 140 -15.03 -5.50 4.33
N VAL A 141 -15.40 -4.32 3.84
CA VAL A 141 -14.44 -3.24 3.57
C VAL A 141 -13.90 -2.69 4.87
N VAL A 142 -12.59 -2.61 4.95
CA VAL A 142 -11.85 -2.05 6.09
C VAL A 142 -11.16 -0.77 5.60
N SER A 143 -11.29 0.30 6.37
CA SER A 143 -10.64 1.58 6.08
C SER A 143 -9.33 1.74 6.86
N THR A 144 -8.55 2.73 6.48
CA THR A 144 -7.14 2.82 6.90
C THR A 144 -6.94 3.46 8.27
N GLU A 145 -7.79 4.44 8.64
CA GLU A 145 -7.61 5.21 9.88
C GLU A 145 -7.84 4.38 11.15
N PHE A 146 -7.06 4.59 12.21
CA PHE A 146 -7.30 4.02 13.53
C PHE A 146 -8.69 4.36 14.05
N LYS A 147 -9.35 3.39 14.71
CA LYS A 147 -10.76 3.51 15.11
C LYS A 147 -10.96 3.92 16.56
N LYS A 148 -10.14 3.43 17.48
CA LYS A 148 -10.26 3.72 18.91
C LYS A 148 -8.89 3.65 19.60
N PRO A 149 -8.70 4.34 20.73
CA PRO A 149 -7.56 4.12 21.61
C PRO A 149 -7.56 2.71 22.23
N GLU A 150 -6.40 2.31 22.77
CA GLU A 150 -6.20 1.04 23.47
C GLU A 150 -6.45 -0.20 22.59
N SER A 151 -6.23 -0.06 21.29
CA SER A 151 -6.28 -1.19 20.36
C SER A 151 -4.88 -1.74 20.13
N THR A 152 -4.74 -3.05 20.13
CA THR A 152 -3.51 -3.73 19.71
C THR A 152 -3.25 -3.51 18.22
N VAL A 153 -2.02 -3.16 17.88
CA VAL A 153 -1.57 -2.98 16.49
C VAL A 153 -0.51 -4.00 16.16
N VAL A 154 -0.72 -4.73 15.06
CA VAL A 154 0.18 -5.80 14.61
C VAL A 154 0.64 -5.61 13.18
N LEU A 155 1.80 -6.19 12.86
CA LEU A 155 2.38 -6.23 11.52
C LEU A 155 2.31 -7.65 10.95
N ILE A 156 1.81 -7.76 9.73
CA ILE A 156 1.95 -8.95 8.89
C ILE A 156 2.94 -8.61 7.80
N ARG A 157 4.10 -9.27 7.78
CA ARG A 157 5.15 -9.02 6.78
C ARG A 157 5.58 -10.30 6.08
N PRO A 158 5.88 -10.23 4.76
CA PRO A 158 6.40 -11.37 4.02
C PRO A 158 7.85 -11.65 4.38
N ILE A 159 8.28 -12.88 4.14
CA ILE A 159 9.70 -13.24 4.10
C ILE A 159 10.29 -12.59 2.84
N LEU A 160 11.45 -11.98 2.97
CA LEU A 160 12.18 -11.44 1.83
C LEU A 160 13.11 -12.49 1.24
N ASP A 161 13.22 -12.49 -0.07
CA ASP A 161 14.24 -13.25 -0.78
C ASP A 161 15.63 -12.69 -0.41
N PRO A 162 16.57 -13.51 0.06
CA PRO A 162 17.86 -13.04 0.56
C PRO A 162 18.80 -12.47 -0.52
N VAL A 163 18.56 -12.81 -1.78
CA VAL A 163 19.38 -12.36 -2.91
C VAL A 163 18.85 -11.05 -3.49
N THR A 164 17.54 -10.96 -3.68
CA THR A 164 16.91 -9.83 -4.36
C THR A 164 16.37 -8.77 -3.39
N GLY A 165 16.17 -9.12 -2.12
CA GLY A 165 15.50 -8.29 -1.13
C GLY A 165 14.00 -8.09 -1.38
N CYS A 166 13.45 -8.74 -2.39
CA CYS A 166 12.04 -8.63 -2.74
C CYS A 166 11.18 -9.60 -1.91
N PRO A 167 9.87 -9.31 -1.70
CA PRO A 167 8.95 -10.24 -1.07
C PRO A 167 8.88 -11.59 -1.78
N ASN A 168 9.01 -12.68 -1.01
CA ASN A 168 8.79 -14.03 -1.51
C ASN A 168 7.30 -14.26 -1.73
N PHE A 169 6.90 -14.66 -2.93
CA PHE A 169 5.48 -14.79 -3.29
C PHE A 169 4.74 -15.90 -2.54
N PHE A 170 5.40 -16.95 -2.11
CA PHE A 170 4.76 -17.98 -1.30
C PHE A 170 4.35 -17.40 0.07
N SER A 171 5.28 -16.73 0.74
CA SER A 171 5.01 -16.05 2.01
C SER A 171 3.98 -14.95 1.85
N LEU A 172 4.07 -14.16 0.78
CA LEU A 172 3.16 -13.07 0.49
C LEU A 172 1.70 -13.56 0.34
N LYS A 173 1.48 -14.60 -0.47
CA LYS A 173 0.16 -15.22 -0.65
C LYS A 173 -0.40 -15.80 0.65
N ALA A 174 0.45 -16.45 1.46
CA ALA A 174 0.03 -16.97 2.76
C ALA A 174 -0.43 -15.86 3.70
N ASN A 175 0.30 -14.72 3.70
CA ASN A 175 -0.06 -13.55 4.49
C ASN A 175 -1.35 -12.89 4.00
N TYR A 176 -1.55 -12.77 2.70
CA TYR A 176 -2.80 -12.22 2.15
C TYR A 176 -4.01 -13.05 2.57
N LYS A 177 -3.94 -14.38 2.41
CA LYS A 177 -5.02 -15.29 2.88
C LYS A 177 -5.28 -15.17 4.37
N LYS A 178 -4.22 -15.02 5.17
CA LYS A 178 -4.36 -14.82 6.62
C LYS A 178 -5.11 -13.51 6.93
N VAL A 179 -4.73 -12.41 6.29
CA VAL A 179 -5.38 -11.10 6.47
C VAL A 179 -6.84 -11.14 6.01
N GLU A 180 -7.09 -11.74 4.84
CA GLU A 180 -8.45 -11.93 4.30
C GLU A 180 -9.34 -12.68 5.29
N GLN A 181 -8.84 -13.79 5.85
CA GLN A 181 -9.58 -14.57 6.85
C GLN A 181 -9.85 -13.77 8.13
N MET A 182 -8.85 -13.04 8.63
CA MET A 182 -9.02 -12.20 9.82
C MET A 182 -10.06 -11.08 9.61
N MET A 183 -10.14 -10.52 8.40
CA MET A 183 -11.15 -9.52 8.05
C MET A 183 -12.54 -10.17 7.92
N GLU A 184 -12.64 -11.37 7.33
CA GLU A 184 -13.90 -12.13 7.27
C GLU A 184 -14.44 -12.47 8.67
N ASP A 185 -13.55 -12.80 9.61
CA ASP A 185 -13.87 -13.11 10.99
C ASP A 185 -14.16 -11.85 11.84
N GLY A 186 -14.08 -10.65 11.25
CA GLY A 186 -14.33 -9.38 11.93
C GLY A 186 -13.27 -9.02 12.98
N MET A 187 -12.05 -9.57 12.88
CA MET A 187 -10.96 -9.36 13.84
C MET A 187 -10.18 -8.06 13.59
N VAL A 188 -10.35 -7.41 12.43
CA VAL A 188 -9.59 -6.24 12.00
C VAL A 188 -10.49 -5.00 11.99
N ALA A 189 -10.09 -3.97 12.75
CA ALA A 189 -10.79 -2.69 12.79
C ALA A 189 -10.31 -1.71 11.71
N ALA A 190 -9.00 -1.65 11.50
CA ALA A 190 -8.37 -0.82 10.46
C ALA A 190 -7.14 -1.53 9.87
N ALA A 191 -6.80 -1.21 8.63
CA ALA A 191 -5.64 -1.80 7.97
C ALA A 191 -4.95 -0.81 7.03
N SER A 192 -3.61 -0.84 7.00
CA SER A 192 -2.79 -0.06 6.08
C SER A 192 -1.70 -0.91 5.45
N SER A 193 -1.53 -0.79 4.14
CA SER A 193 -0.34 -1.32 3.48
C SER A 193 0.89 -0.51 3.86
N VAL A 194 2.05 -1.17 3.99
CA VAL A 194 3.33 -0.49 4.18
C VAL A 194 4.05 -0.39 2.84
N GLY A 195 4.45 0.82 2.49
CA GLY A 195 5.11 1.13 1.22
C GLY A 195 6.54 1.64 1.41
N TYR A 196 6.90 2.61 0.58
CA TYR A 196 8.24 3.20 0.51
C TYR A 196 8.66 3.94 1.80
N GLY A 197 7.73 4.65 2.44
CA GLY A 197 8.02 5.40 3.68
C GLY A 197 8.06 4.54 4.95
N GLY A 198 7.90 3.22 4.82
CA GLY A 198 7.99 2.28 5.94
C GLY A 198 6.83 2.37 6.93
N LEU A 199 7.08 1.82 8.12
CA LEU A 199 6.09 1.81 9.21
C LEU A 199 5.78 3.22 9.72
N ALA A 200 6.77 4.11 9.74
CA ALA A 200 6.58 5.49 10.18
C ALA A 200 5.50 6.20 9.38
N GLU A 201 5.56 6.08 8.04
CA GLU A 201 4.54 6.66 7.15
C GLU A 201 3.17 6.02 7.37
N ALA A 202 3.11 4.69 7.42
CA ALA A 202 1.84 3.97 7.56
C ALA A 202 1.13 4.31 8.87
N LEU A 203 1.82 4.20 10.00
CA LEU A 203 1.29 4.47 11.33
C LEU A 203 0.90 5.95 11.51
N PHE A 204 1.74 6.88 11.03
CA PHE A 204 1.42 8.31 11.01
C PHE A 204 0.10 8.57 10.28
N LYS A 205 -0.04 8.07 9.05
CA LYS A 205 -1.25 8.25 8.24
C LYS A 205 -2.48 7.61 8.88
N MET A 206 -2.34 6.45 9.52
CA MET A 206 -3.44 5.80 10.25
C MET A 206 -3.95 6.65 11.42
N GLY A 207 -3.07 7.39 12.08
CA GLY A 207 -3.41 8.24 13.23
C GLY A 207 -4.16 9.53 12.88
N LEU A 208 -4.03 10.05 11.65
CA LEU A 208 -4.52 11.38 11.26
C LEU A 208 -6.05 11.51 11.33
N GLY A 209 -6.77 10.56 10.75
CA GLY A 209 -8.20 10.69 10.46
C GLY A 209 -9.09 10.81 11.68
N ASN A 210 -8.75 10.16 12.77
CA ASN A 210 -9.49 10.21 14.03
C ASN A 210 -8.69 10.84 15.17
N ARG A 211 -7.51 11.42 14.89
CA ARG A 211 -6.58 11.99 15.88
C ARG A 211 -6.25 11.01 17.00
N ILE A 212 -5.93 9.79 16.62
CA ILE A 212 -5.53 8.71 17.52
C ILE A 212 -4.02 8.56 17.46
N GLY A 213 -3.35 8.58 18.60
CA GLY A 213 -1.92 8.38 18.69
C GLY A 213 -1.51 6.91 18.63
N PHE A 214 -0.21 6.68 18.67
CA PHE A 214 0.37 5.34 18.66
C PHE A 214 1.58 5.26 19.58
N LYS A 215 1.68 4.19 20.34
CA LYS A 215 2.82 3.87 21.20
C LYS A 215 3.41 2.53 20.80
N MET A 216 4.68 2.57 20.38
CA MET A 216 5.41 1.37 20.01
C MET A 216 5.81 0.57 21.23
N MET A 217 5.64 -0.75 21.16
CA MET A 217 5.96 -1.69 22.23
C MET A 217 7.09 -2.67 21.87
N ASN A 218 7.59 -2.62 20.64
CA ASN A 218 8.73 -3.44 20.21
C ASN A 218 10.04 -2.63 20.15
N ASN A 219 11.16 -3.33 19.98
CA ASN A 219 12.52 -2.72 19.98
C ASN A 219 13.00 -2.38 18.55
N MET A 220 12.14 -1.87 17.69
CA MET A 220 12.55 -1.40 16.37
C MET A 220 13.44 -0.14 16.50
N THR A 221 14.40 -0.03 15.60
CA THR A 221 15.24 1.17 15.48
C THR A 221 14.56 2.20 14.57
N THR A 222 15.02 3.46 14.65
CA THR A 222 14.56 4.51 13.72
C THR A 222 14.79 4.10 12.26
N HIS A 223 15.89 3.43 11.94
CA HIS A 223 16.15 2.91 10.60
C HIS A 223 15.07 1.89 10.17
N ASP A 224 14.64 1.00 11.04
CA ASP A 224 13.60 0.00 10.73
C ASP A 224 12.25 0.65 10.48
N MET A 225 11.96 1.78 11.16
CA MET A 225 10.72 2.53 10.98
C MET A 225 10.56 3.13 9.58
N PHE A 226 11.65 3.57 8.97
CA PHE A 226 11.65 4.21 7.64
C PHE A 226 12.04 3.27 6.50
N LYS A 227 12.35 2.00 6.81
CA LYS A 227 12.70 1.02 5.81
C LYS A 227 11.49 0.64 4.94
N PRO A 228 11.60 0.65 3.60
CA PRO A 228 10.54 0.15 2.73
C PRO A 228 10.15 -1.29 3.06
N MET A 229 8.84 -1.56 3.17
CA MET A 229 8.32 -2.88 3.54
C MET A 229 7.17 -3.33 2.64
N TYR A 230 7.38 -3.31 1.32
CA TYR A 230 6.38 -3.74 0.35
C TYR A 230 5.82 -5.12 0.65
N GLY A 231 4.51 -5.28 0.51
CA GLY A 231 3.80 -6.52 0.82
C GLY A 231 3.43 -6.70 2.29
N SER A 232 3.85 -5.77 3.16
CA SER A 232 3.49 -5.77 4.58
C SER A 232 2.19 -5.00 4.82
N ILE A 233 1.44 -5.41 5.85
CA ILE A 233 0.17 -4.80 6.25
C ILE A 233 0.20 -4.57 7.76
N VAL A 234 -0.11 -3.35 8.19
CA VAL A 234 -0.38 -2.98 9.59
C VAL A 234 -1.87 -3.18 9.84
N LEU A 235 -2.23 -3.83 10.94
CA LEU A 235 -3.61 -4.08 11.33
C LEU A 235 -3.85 -3.52 12.74
N GLU A 236 -4.95 -2.75 12.90
CA GLU A 236 -5.56 -2.48 14.19
C GLU A 236 -6.54 -3.61 14.51
N MET A 237 -6.37 -4.25 15.65
CA MET A 237 -7.15 -5.41 16.05
C MET A 237 -8.40 -5.02 16.84
N VAL A 238 -9.49 -5.75 16.64
CA VAL A 238 -10.73 -5.61 17.44
C VAL A 238 -10.54 -6.14 18.84
N SER A 239 -9.67 -7.16 19.01
CA SER A 239 -9.36 -7.83 20.27
C SER A 239 -7.88 -8.20 20.34
N ASP A 240 -7.36 -8.52 21.52
CA ASP A 240 -5.95 -8.85 21.77
C ASP A 240 -5.52 -10.25 21.27
N ALA A 241 -6.15 -10.75 20.22
CA ALA A 241 -5.77 -12.04 19.66
C ALA A 241 -4.38 -11.95 18.98
N PRO A 242 -3.46 -12.90 19.24
CA PRO A 242 -2.11 -12.89 18.64
C PRO A 242 -2.20 -13.23 17.16
N ALA A 243 -2.19 -12.21 16.31
CA ALA A 243 -2.43 -12.37 14.87
C ALA A 243 -1.22 -12.05 14.00
N GLY A 244 -0.18 -11.42 14.54
CA GLY A 244 1.00 -10.99 13.81
C GLY A 244 2.15 -10.61 14.73
N GLU A 245 3.14 -9.89 14.20
CA GLU A 245 4.19 -9.27 15.00
C GLU A 245 3.61 -8.06 15.75
N LEU A 246 3.64 -8.06 17.08
CA LEU A 246 3.15 -6.95 17.87
C LEU A 246 4.00 -5.70 17.58
N LEU A 247 3.35 -4.62 17.15
CA LEU A 247 3.98 -3.31 17.00
C LEU A 247 3.79 -2.46 18.25
N GLY A 248 2.58 -2.42 18.79
CA GLY A 248 2.23 -1.57 19.92
C GLY A 248 0.72 -1.41 20.09
N GLU A 249 0.33 -0.27 20.62
CA GLU A 249 -1.06 0.07 20.92
C GLU A 249 -1.39 1.50 20.45
N THR A 250 -2.66 1.71 20.13
CA THR A 250 -3.19 3.05 19.88
C THR A 250 -3.43 3.79 21.19
N THR A 251 -3.30 5.12 21.19
CA THR A 251 -3.44 5.95 22.39
C THR A 251 -4.47 7.07 22.19
N ALA A 252 -5.11 7.49 23.30
CA ALA A 252 -6.01 8.65 23.28
C ALA A 252 -5.24 9.98 23.10
N ASP A 253 -4.01 10.04 23.60
CA ASP A 253 -3.12 11.17 23.38
C ASP A 253 -2.69 11.20 21.91
N TYR A 254 -2.84 12.35 21.25
CA TYR A 254 -2.45 12.50 19.85
C TYR A 254 -0.94 12.66 19.72
N THR A 255 -0.21 11.59 20.05
CA THR A 255 1.26 11.51 20.03
C THR A 255 1.73 10.24 19.33
N PHE A 256 2.94 10.28 18.81
CA PHE A 256 3.61 9.14 18.23
C PHE A 256 4.83 8.79 19.09
N GLU A 257 4.77 7.67 19.83
CA GLU A 257 5.85 7.23 20.70
C GLU A 257 6.59 6.05 20.06
N CYS A 258 7.84 6.25 19.66
CA CYS A 258 8.69 5.20 19.10
C CYS A 258 10.17 5.47 19.33
N CYS A 259 10.97 4.42 19.38
CA CYS A 259 12.43 4.49 19.45
C CYS A 259 12.98 5.35 20.62
N GLY A 260 12.21 5.51 21.69
CA GLY A 260 12.56 6.35 22.85
C GLY A 260 12.11 7.82 22.73
N ASP A 261 11.57 8.22 21.59
CA ASP A 261 11.07 9.57 21.35
C ASP A 261 9.52 9.61 21.44
N LYS A 262 9.02 10.76 21.88
CA LYS A 262 7.59 11.09 21.87
C LYS A 262 7.39 12.35 21.03
N LEU A 263 6.68 12.18 19.91
CA LEU A 263 6.43 13.23 18.92
C LEU A 263 4.98 13.71 19.01
N ASP A 264 4.77 15.00 18.87
CA ASP A 264 3.44 15.60 18.77
C ASP A 264 2.89 15.41 17.34
N MET A 265 1.80 14.66 17.23
CA MET A 265 1.16 14.38 15.95
C MET A 265 0.53 15.62 15.31
N ALA A 266 0.13 16.64 16.10
CA ALA A 266 -0.39 17.89 15.54
C ALA A 266 0.71 18.67 14.82
N GLN A 267 1.93 18.70 15.37
CA GLN A 267 3.08 19.32 14.70
C GLN A 267 3.48 18.55 13.44
N LEU A 268 3.48 17.21 13.49
CA LEU A 268 3.78 16.39 12.31
C LEU A 268 2.73 16.58 11.21
N GLN A 269 1.46 16.71 11.56
CA GLN A 269 0.37 17.00 10.64
C GLN A 269 0.57 18.37 9.97
N GLU A 270 0.88 19.43 10.73
CA GLU A 270 1.16 20.77 10.19
C GLU A 270 2.33 20.74 9.18
N ILE A 271 3.43 20.06 9.51
CA ILE A 271 4.56 19.89 8.59
C ILE A 271 4.14 19.15 7.32
N TRP A 272 3.29 18.13 7.43
CA TRP A 272 2.83 17.35 6.30
C TRP A 272 1.89 18.14 5.38
N GLU A 273 0.97 18.92 5.95
CA GLU A 273 0.01 19.74 5.21
C GLU A 273 0.67 20.96 4.55
N SER A 274 1.63 21.60 5.22
CA SER A 274 2.27 22.84 4.75
C SER A 274 3.17 22.65 3.51
N LYS A 275 3.55 21.43 3.16
CA LYS A 275 4.47 21.17 2.04
C LYS A 275 3.96 21.65 0.68
N LEU A 276 2.66 21.70 0.48
CA LEU A 276 2.02 22.09 -0.79
C LEU A 276 1.31 23.46 -0.72
N GLU A 277 1.34 24.13 0.44
CA GLU A 277 0.72 25.46 0.58
C GLU A 277 1.25 26.53 -0.41
N PRO A 278 2.54 26.53 -0.81
CA PRO A 278 3.04 27.50 -1.78
C PRO A 278 2.66 27.21 -3.24
N VAL A 279 1.99 26.11 -3.52
CA VAL A 279 1.56 25.69 -4.86
C VAL A 279 0.07 25.98 -5.05
#